data_b8f5cd8f92ec1dde50b287c2c6eaa9dc
#
_entry.id   b8f5cd8f92ec1dde50b287c2c6eaa9dc
#
_cell.length_a   1.000
_cell.length_b   1.000
_cell.length_c   1.000
_cell.angle_alpha   90.00
_cell.angle_beta   90.00
_cell.angle_gamma   90.00
#
_symmetry.space_group_name_H-M   'P 1'
#
loop_
_entity.id
_entity.type
_entity.pdbx_description
1 polymer ?
#
loop_
_entity_poly.entity_id
_entity_poly.type
_entity_poly.pdbx_seq_one_letter_code
_entity_poly.pdbx_strand_id
1 'polypeptide(L)'
;FFKQKTAYEISLGLVGSEMCIRDSGLTETSPVVSCNPIHKIKVETVGPPFKGNEVKIAEDGEILVKGENVMLGYWNKKEETEKVIINGWLHTGDIGEIDPNDGYLKITDRKKDIIVSAGGDNISPAKIENMITNEPEIDQCMVYGDKKNYLVALIVPNKDFLNEKDKINKVIEKINKKLTLLEKIKRIQLIDENFSIENGLMTPTMKVKRKKVTEKYKNQLENLY
;
A
#
# COMPACT_ATOMS: atom_id res chain seq x y z
N PHE A 1 -16.98 -28.05 -6.71
CA PHE A 1 -16.70 -26.82 -5.93
C PHE A 1 -15.48 -26.14 -6.54
N PHE A 2 -15.69 -25.16 -7.40
CA PHE A 2 -14.61 -24.30 -7.87
C PHE A 2 -14.25 -23.34 -6.75
N LYS A 3 -13.07 -23.48 -6.15
CA LYS A 3 -12.50 -22.50 -5.24
C LYS A 3 -12.20 -21.25 -6.04
N GLN A 4 -12.93 -20.19 -5.81
CA GLN A 4 -12.68 -18.90 -6.44
C GLN A 4 -11.29 -18.41 -5.97
N LYS A 5 -10.33 -18.38 -6.88
CA LYS A 5 -8.98 -17.85 -6.58
C LYS A 5 -9.08 -16.35 -6.37
N THR A 6 -8.39 -15.84 -5.35
CA THR A 6 -8.27 -14.40 -5.14
C THR A 6 -7.51 -13.74 -6.29
N ALA A 7 -7.69 -12.46 -6.52
CA ALA A 7 -6.96 -11.71 -7.56
C ALA A 7 -5.42 -11.88 -7.42
N TYR A 8 -4.94 -12.08 -6.19
CA TYR A 8 -3.54 -12.38 -5.88
C TYR A 8 -3.14 -13.80 -6.34
N GLU A 9 -3.97 -14.81 -6.12
CA GLU A 9 -3.71 -16.19 -6.59
C GLU A 9 -3.81 -16.30 -8.11
N ILE A 10 -4.63 -15.46 -8.76
CA ILE A 10 -4.68 -15.35 -10.22
C ILE A 10 -3.39 -14.71 -10.74
N SER A 11 -2.86 -13.68 -10.09
CA SER A 11 -1.59 -13.06 -10.46
C SER A 11 -0.39 -14.02 -10.26
N LEU A 12 -0.38 -14.81 -9.19
CA LEU A 12 0.62 -15.85 -8.95
C LEU A 12 0.46 -17.08 -9.88
N GLY A 13 -0.78 -17.44 -10.25
CA GLY A 13 -1.05 -18.57 -11.15
C GLY A 13 -0.72 -18.30 -12.62
N LEU A 14 -0.51 -17.03 -12.98
CA LEU A 14 -0.05 -16.60 -14.30
C LEU A 14 1.48 -16.45 -14.39
N VAL A 15 2.20 -16.74 -13.31
CA VAL A 15 3.68 -16.78 -13.24
C VAL A 15 4.21 -18.06 -13.92
N GLY A 16 3.93 -18.19 -15.18
CA GLY A 16 4.62 -19.14 -16.07
C GLY A 16 5.30 -18.42 -17.23
N SER A 17 5.03 -17.13 -17.41
CA SER A 17 5.72 -16.23 -18.35
C SER A 17 5.31 -14.78 -18.09
N GLU A 18 6.14 -14.03 -17.40
CA GLU A 18 6.47 -12.62 -17.63
C GLU A 18 5.35 -11.56 -17.74
N MET A 19 4.13 -11.76 -17.24
CA MET A 19 3.11 -10.71 -17.31
C MET A 19 2.35 -10.52 -16.00
N CYS A 20 2.92 -9.73 -15.09
CA CYS A 20 2.14 -9.10 -14.03
C CYS A 20 1.27 -8.01 -14.66
N ILE A 21 0.08 -8.37 -15.16
CA ILE A 21 -0.95 -7.40 -15.50
C ILE A 21 -1.44 -6.86 -14.16
N ARG A 22 -1.05 -5.62 -13.83
CA ARG A 22 -1.64 -4.89 -12.70
C ARG A 22 -2.82 -4.10 -13.24
N ASP A 23 -3.94 -4.32 -12.62
CA ASP A 23 -5.16 -3.54 -12.79
C ASP A 23 -5.45 -2.74 -11.52
N SER A 24 -6.24 -1.69 -11.64
CA SER A 24 -6.78 -0.95 -10.51
C SER A 24 -8.29 -0.92 -10.61
N GLY A 25 -8.91 -1.19 -9.48
CA GLY A 25 -10.34 -1.08 -9.34
C GLY A 25 -10.82 -1.28 -7.92
N LEU A 26 -12.03 -0.85 -7.69
CA LEU A 26 -12.75 -0.90 -6.42
C LEU A 26 -14.11 -1.55 -6.67
N THR A 27 -14.73 -2.10 -5.63
CA THR A 27 -16.13 -2.54 -5.70
C THR A 27 -17.03 -1.40 -6.17
N GLU A 28 -16.73 -0.20 -5.71
CA GLU A 28 -17.40 1.05 -6.04
C GLU A 28 -17.24 1.50 -7.50
N THR A 29 -16.38 0.84 -8.27
CA THR A 29 -16.12 1.15 -9.71
C THR A 29 -16.39 -0.02 -10.65
N SER A 30 -17.12 -1.03 -10.26
CA SER A 30 -17.71 -2.15 -11.04
C SER A 30 -16.77 -2.95 -11.97
N PRO A 31 -15.68 -3.55 -11.52
CA PRO A 31 -14.71 -3.21 -10.48
C PRO A 31 -13.50 -2.43 -10.98
N VAL A 32 -13.31 -2.28 -12.33
CA VAL A 32 -12.03 -1.85 -12.91
C VAL A 32 -12.07 -0.40 -13.40
N VAL A 33 -11.07 0.38 -13.04
CA VAL A 33 -10.86 1.77 -13.49
C VAL A 33 -9.81 1.84 -14.59
N SER A 34 -8.68 1.13 -14.39
CA SER A 34 -7.54 1.14 -15.29
C SER A 34 -6.86 -0.22 -15.35
N CYS A 35 -6.18 -0.49 -16.46
CA CYS A 35 -5.46 -1.73 -16.66
C CYS A 35 -4.29 -1.51 -17.62
N ASN A 36 -3.18 -2.21 -17.40
CA ASN A 36 -2.07 -2.23 -18.34
C ASN A 36 -2.48 -2.97 -19.62
N PRO A 37 -2.37 -2.34 -20.81
CA PRO A 37 -2.60 -3.03 -22.08
C PRO A 37 -1.55 -4.13 -22.28
N ILE A 38 -1.96 -5.29 -22.80
CA ILE A 38 -1.08 -6.45 -23.01
C ILE A 38 0.15 -6.11 -23.86
N HIS A 39 -0.01 -5.22 -24.83
CA HIS A 39 1.06 -4.82 -25.76
C HIS A 39 1.92 -3.66 -25.26
N LYS A 40 1.57 -3.04 -24.14
CA LYS A 40 2.31 -1.90 -23.56
C LYS A 40 2.21 -1.92 -22.03
N ILE A 41 2.85 -2.93 -21.42
CA ILE A 41 2.90 -3.07 -19.97
C ILE A 41 3.97 -2.14 -19.43
N LYS A 42 3.58 -1.29 -18.45
CA LYS A 42 4.52 -0.44 -17.71
C LYS A 42 4.53 -0.91 -16.25
N VAL A 43 5.63 -1.55 -15.86
CA VAL A 43 5.82 -2.06 -14.50
C VAL A 43 5.63 -0.91 -13.49
N GLU A 44 5.13 -1.23 -12.30
CA GLU A 44 4.77 -0.29 -11.21
C GLU A 44 3.55 0.61 -11.48
N THR A 45 2.89 0.49 -12.62
CA THR A 45 1.66 1.20 -12.92
C THR A 45 0.47 0.25 -13.01
N VAL A 46 -0.72 0.82 -12.97
CA VAL A 46 -1.98 0.10 -13.20
C VAL A 46 -2.57 0.40 -14.58
N GLY A 47 -1.76 0.99 -15.46
CA GLY A 47 -2.15 1.33 -16.83
C GLY A 47 -2.98 2.62 -16.96
N PRO A 48 -3.36 2.98 -18.19
CA PRO A 48 -4.23 4.12 -18.44
C PRO A 48 -5.68 3.80 -18.04
N PRO A 49 -6.49 4.81 -17.68
CA PRO A 49 -7.92 4.63 -17.45
C PRO A 49 -8.63 4.05 -18.67
N PHE A 50 -9.63 3.20 -18.42
CA PHE A 50 -10.50 2.74 -19.51
C PHE A 50 -11.28 3.89 -20.14
N LYS A 51 -11.56 3.74 -21.43
CA LYS A 51 -12.40 4.69 -22.15
C LYS A 51 -13.77 4.82 -21.47
N GLY A 52 -14.17 6.05 -21.18
CA GLY A 52 -15.40 6.35 -20.45
C GLY A 52 -15.19 6.66 -18.97
N ASN A 53 -13.99 6.40 -18.44
CA ASN A 53 -13.60 6.82 -17.10
C ASN A 53 -12.76 8.10 -17.17
N GLU A 54 -13.14 9.09 -16.40
CA GLU A 54 -12.33 10.25 -16.09
C GLU A 54 -11.59 10.01 -14.77
N VAL A 55 -10.28 10.22 -14.79
CA VAL A 55 -9.43 10.09 -13.57
C VAL A 55 -8.63 11.38 -13.41
N LYS A 56 -8.58 11.88 -12.19
CA LYS A 56 -7.72 13.02 -11.82
C LYS A 56 -7.13 12.84 -10.45
N ILE A 57 -6.07 13.57 -10.18
CA ILE A 57 -5.42 13.62 -8.87
C ILE A 57 -5.86 14.90 -8.15
N ALA A 58 -6.34 14.77 -6.92
CA ALA A 58 -6.69 15.89 -6.06
C ALA A 58 -5.42 16.58 -5.50
N GLU A 59 -5.58 17.75 -4.88
CA GLU A 59 -4.45 18.51 -4.29
C GLU A 59 -3.69 17.71 -3.21
N ASP A 60 -4.38 16.84 -2.50
CA ASP A 60 -3.79 15.96 -1.48
C ASP A 60 -3.23 14.65 -2.05
N GLY A 61 -3.22 14.49 -3.38
CA GLY A 61 -2.71 13.32 -4.08
C GLY A 61 -3.74 12.18 -4.22
N GLU A 62 -4.99 12.35 -3.75
CA GLU A 62 -6.02 11.32 -3.86
C GLU A 62 -6.46 11.12 -5.33
N ILE A 63 -6.59 9.87 -5.72
CA ILE A 63 -7.14 9.50 -7.03
C ILE A 63 -8.65 9.65 -6.99
N LEU A 64 -9.18 10.49 -7.87
CA LEU A 64 -10.61 10.71 -8.06
C LEU A 64 -11.06 10.09 -9.36
N VAL A 65 -12.19 9.39 -9.33
CA VAL A 65 -12.76 8.69 -10.50
C VAL A 65 -14.17 9.18 -10.77
N LYS A 66 -14.48 9.38 -12.05
CA LYS A 66 -15.83 9.66 -12.53
C LYS A 66 -16.08 8.84 -13.80
N GLY A 67 -17.23 8.21 -13.90
CA GLY A 67 -17.60 7.37 -15.05
C GLY A 67 -18.88 6.60 -14.80
N GLU A 68 -19.37 5.93 -15.82
CA GLU A 68 -20.59 5.10 -15.75
C GLU A 68 -20.39 3.84 -14.90
N ASN A 69 -19.13 3.44 -14.66
CA ASN A 69 -18.77 2.32 -13.79
C ASN A 69 -18.79 2.68 -12.29
N VAL A 70 -18.89 3.97 -11.96
CA VAL A 70 -18.98 4.40 -10.56
C VAL A 70 -20.36 4.04 -10.00
N MET A 71 -20.41 3.45 -8.83
CA MET A 71 -21.64 3.06 -8.14
C MET A 71 -22.59 4.25 -7.94
N LEU A 72 -23.89 3.97 -7.86
CA LEU A 72 -24.89 4.97 -7.47
C LEU A 72 -24.80 5.36 -6.00
N GLY A 73 -24.27 4.48 -5.17
CA GLY A 73 -24.10 4.70 -3.74
C GLY A 73 -24.19 3.39 -2.93
N TYR A 74 -23.93 3.49 -1.65
CA TYR A 74 -24.10 2.40 -0.71
C TYR A 74 -25.56 2.19 -0.36
N TRP A 75 -26.03 0.95 -0.38
CA TRP A 75 -27.42 0.59 -0.08
C TRP A 75 -27.84 1.05 1.34
N ASN A 76 -28.89 1.87 1.40
CA ASN A 76 -29.41 2.46 2.62
C ASN A 76 -28.40 3.24 3.48
N LYS A 77 -27.31 3.78 2.88
CA LYS A 77 -26.25 4.54 3.55
C LYS A 77 -25.97 5.84 2.82
N LYS A 78 -26.95 6.74 2.81
CA LYS A 78 -26.85 8.02 2.09
C LYS A 78 -25.68 8.86 2.58
N GLU A 79 -25.52 9.01 3.90
CA GLU A 79 -24.42 9.79 4.49
C GLU A 79 -23.05 9.23 4.15
N GLU A 80 -22.88 7.91 4.10
CA GLU A 80 -21.62 7.27 3.70
C GLU A 80 -21.35 7.47 2.21
N THR A 81 -22.39 7.46 1.38
CA THR A 81 -22.29 7.74 -0.06
C THR A 81 -21.84 9.17 -0.32
N GLU A 82 -22.44 10.15 0.36
CA GLU A 82 -22.13 11.57 0.22
C GLU A 82 -20.68 11.90 0.66
N LYS A 83 -20.09 11.09 1.55
CA LYS A 83 -18.68 11.23 1.96
C LYS A 83 -17.69 10.78 0.89
N VAL A 84 -18.09 9.84 0.04
CA VAL A 84 -17.18 9.26 -0.97
C VAL A 84 -17.49 9.72 -2.38
N ILE A 85 -18.73 10.15 -2.68
CA ILE A 85 -19.10 10.72 -3.98
C ILE A 85 -19.39 12.21 -3.79
N ILE A 86 -18.44 13.05 -4.18
CA ILE A 86 -18.52 14.50 -4.02
C ILE A 86 -18.48 15.16 -5.37
N ASN A 87 -19.50 15.95 -5.71
CA ASN A 87 -19.63 16.62 -7.01
C ASN A 87 -19.51 15.68 -8.22
N GLY A 88 -20.01 14.44 -8.08
CA GLY A 88 -19.97 13.42 -9.12
C GLY A 88 -18.63 12.70 -9.27
N TRP A 89 -17.67 12.96 -8.38
CA TRP A 89 -16.39 12.27 -8.31
C TRP A 89 -16.35 11.31 -7.14
N LEU A 90 -15.99 10.07 -7.40
CA LEU A 90 -15.68 9.08 -6.37
C LEU A 90 -14.29 9.35 -5.80
N HIS A 91 -14.21 9.55 -4.49
CA HIS A 91 -12.98 9.61 -3.72
C HIS A 91 -12.55 8.19 -3.39
N THR A 92 -11.50 7.70 -4.04
CA THR A 92 -11.11 6.29 -3.96
C THR A 92 -10.44 5.92 -2.65
N GLY A 93 -9.89 6.90 -1.95
CA GLY A 93 -9.03 6.68 -0.79
C GLY A 93 -7.64 6.13 -1.16
N ASP A 94 -7.32 6.02 -2.44
CA ASP A 94 -5.99 5.68 -2.94
C ASP A 94 -5.23 6.95 -3.33
N ILE A 95 -3.95 7.00 -3.03
CA ILE A 95 -3.04 8.07 -3.42
C ILE A 95 -2.24 7.62 -4.64
N GLY A 96 -2.02 8.51 -5.58
CA GLY A 96 -1.28 8.16 -6.78
C GLY A 96 -0.93 9.35 -7.67
N GLU A 97 -0.37 9.02 -8.81
CA GLU A 97 0.06 9.97 -9.83
C GLU A 97 -0.30 9.48 -11.22
N ILE A 98 -0.49 10.40 -12.14
CA ILE A 98 -0.69 10.12 -13.57
C ILE A 98 0.57 10.58 -14.29
N ASP A 99 1.19 9.67 -15.05
CA ASP A 99 2.33 10.02 -15.90
C ASP A 99 1.86 10.99 -17.00
N PRO A 100 2.41 12.21 -17.06
CA PRO A 100 1.96 13.22 -18.02
C PRO A 100 2.28 12.86 -19.48
N ASN A 101 3.20 11.93 -19.71
CA ASN A 101 3.63 11.57 -21.07
C ASN A 101 2.72 10.55 -21.73
N ASP A 102 2.14 9.62 -20.95
CA ASP A 102 1.37 8.53 -21.53
C ASP A 102 0.06 8.21 -20.79
N GLY A 103 -0.26 8.97 -19.74
CA GLY A 103 -1.52 8.86 -19.00
C GLY A 103 -1.61 7.61 -18.11
N TYR A 104 -0.49 6.92 -17.85
CA TYR A 104 -0.49 5.74 -17.00
C TYR A 104 -0.68 6.15 -15.53
N LEU A 105 -1.62 5.50 -14.88
CA LEU A 105 -1.91 5.70 -13.46
C LEU A 105 -0.98 4.83 -12.62
N LYS A 106 -0.38 5.42 -11.59
CA LYS A 106 0.42 4.73 -10.57
C LYS A 106 -0.20 4.97 -9.21
N ILE A 107 -0.52 3.90 -8.51
CA ILE A 107 -0.98 3.94 -7.12
C ILE A 107 0.24 3.85 -6.23
N THR A 108 0.40 4.81 -5.34
CA THR A 108 1.57 4.87 -4.44
C THR A 108 1.23 4.40 -3.04
N ASP A 109 0.03 4.70 -2.53
CA ASP A 109 -0.41 4.28 -1.19
C ASP A 109 -1.93 4.42 -1.01
N ARG A 110 -2.40 4.11 0.20
CA ARG A 110 -3.74 4.40 0.68
C ARG A 110 -3.75 5.66 1.53
N LYS A 111 -4.67 6.58 1.28
CA LYS A 111 -4.81 7.85 2.03
C LYS A 111 -4.85 7.66 3.55
N LYS A 112 -5.59 6.64 4.02
CA LYS A 112 -5.70 6.30 5.45
C LYS A 112 -4.45 5.67 6.06
N ASP A 113 -3.53 5.18 5.22
CA ASP A 113 -2.32 4.50 5.65
C ASP A 113 -1.09 5.41 5.56
N ILE A 114 -1.22 6.59 4.92
CA ILE A 114 -0.18 7.62 4.87
C ILE A 114 0.20 8.05 6.29
N ILE A 115 1.49 8.14 6.53
CA ILE A 115 2.07 8.69 7.75
C ILE A 115 2.22 10.19 7.56
N VAL A 116 1.61 10.97 8.45
CA VAL A 116 1.82 12.42 8.49
C VAL A 116 2.87 12.72 9.55
N SER A 117 4.04 13.22 9.13
CA SER A 117 5.13 13.58 10.05
C SER A 117 4.71 14.72 11.02
N ALA A 118 5.46 14.92 12.09
CA ALA A 118 5.25 16.09 12.97
C ALA A 118 5.39 17.43 12.23
N GLY A 119 6.11 17.46 11.10
CA GLY A 119 6.25 18.61 10.21
C GLY A 119 5.10 18.78 9.22
N GLY A 120 4.16 17.83 9.14
CA GLY A 120 3.04 17.87 8.19
C GLY A 120 3.33 17.20 6.84
N ASP A 121 4.50 16.57 6.67
CA ASP A 121 4.85 15.89 5.42
C ASP A 121 4.14 14.55 5.32
N ASN A 122 3.65 14.24 4.12
CA ASN A 122 3.03 12.96 3.79
C ASN A 122 4.09 11.93 3.37
N ILE A 123 4.17 10.84 4.09
CA ILE A 123 5.13 9.76 3.83
C ILE A 123 4.37 8.47 3.52
N SER A 124 4.71 7.83 2.39
CA SER A 124 4.16 6.53 1.99
C SER A 124 4.88 5.40 2.74
N PRO A 125 4.25 4.75 3.73
CA PRO A 125 4.87 3.62 4.39
C PRO A 125 5.01 2.41 3.47
N ALA A 126 4.06 2.17 2.57
CA ALA A 126 4.10 1.04 1.66
C ALA A 126 5.33 1.04 0.75
N LYS A 127 5.75 2.22 0.25
CA LYS A 127 6.99 2.38 -0.52
C LYS A 127 8.20 1.88 0.26
N ILE A 128 8.32 2.31 1.51
CA ILE A 128 9.47 1.99 2.37
C ILE A 128 9.43 0.51 2.76
N GLU A 129 8.25 0.00 3.14
CA GLU A 129 8.04 -1.40 3.52
C GLU A 129 8.37 -2.35 2.38
N ASN A 130 7.93 -2.03 1.15
CA ASN A 130 8.27 -2.81 -0.04
C ASN A 130 9.78 -2.86 -0.30
N MET A 131 10.49 -1.75 -0.10
CA MET A 131 11.95 -1.73 -0.23
C MET A 131 12.64 -2.61 0.81
N ILE A 132 12.09 -2.68 2.02
CA ILE A 132 12.62 -3.48 3.12
C ILE A 132 12.33 -4.96 2.92
N THR A 133 11.10 -5.32 2.57
CA THR A 133 10.68 -6.72 2.40
C THR A 133 11.20 -7.35 1.10
N ASN A 134 11.77 -6.58 0.18
CA ASN A 134 12.50 -7.10 -0.97
C ASN A 134 13.91 -7.64 -0.62
N GLU A 135 14.41 -7.37 0.59
CA GLU A 135 15.70 -7.91 1.03
C GLU A 135 15.48 -9.28 1.70
N PRO A 136 16.28 -10.31 1.36
CA PRO A 136 16.04 -11.69 1.77
C PRO A 136 16.11 -11.93 3.29
N GLU A 137 16.71 -11.01 4.03
CA GLU A 137 16.83 -11.08 5.48
C GLU A 137 15.52 -10.77 6.23
N ILE A 138 14.50 -10.22 5.53
CA ILE A 138 13.30 -9.67 6.16
C ILE A 138 12.05 -10.28 5.53
N ASP A 139 11.23 -10.94 6.33
CA ASP A 139 9.95 -11.51 5.90
C ASP A 139 8.83 -10.48 5.88
N GLN A 140 8.72 -9.67 6.95
CA GLN A 140 7.66 -8.69 7.08
C GLN A 140 8.17 -7.42 7.77
N CYS A 141 7.53 -6.30 7.42
CA CYS A 141 7.86 -5.01 7.99
C CYS A 141 6.60 -4.16 8.16
N MET A 142 6.57 -3.35 9.22
CA MET A 142 5.60 -2.28 9.38
C MET A 142 6.31 -1.00 9.82
N VAL A 143 6.23 0.05 9.00
CA VAL A 143 6.76 1.38 9.30
C VAL A 143 5.75 2.16 10.13
N TYR A 144 6.22 2.85 11.17
CA TYR A 144 5.42 3.66 12.07
C TYR A 144 6.08 5.02 12.31
N GLY A 145 5.28 6.07 12.46
CA GLY A 145 5.79 7.43 12.68
C GLY A 145 4.74 8.54 12.55
N ASP A 146 3.44 8.19 12.59
CA ASP A 146 2.38 9.20 12.52
C ASP A 146 2.51 10.20 13.67
N LYS A 147 2.54 11.51 13.32
CA LYS A 147 2.76 12.65 14.23
C LYS A 147 4.08 12.58 15.02
N LYS A 148 5.06 11.83 14.53
CA LYS A 148 6.39 11.70 15.13
C LYS A 148 7.45 12.43 14.31
N ASN A 149 8.60 12.72 14.94
CA ASN A 149 9.70 13.45 14.30
C ASN A 149 10.54 12.59 13.34
N TYR A 150 10.41 11.29 13.41
CA TYR A 150 11.10 10.34 12.56
C TYR A 150 10.36 9.00 12.47
N LEU A 151 10.73 8.19 11.49
CA LEU A 151 10.15 6.87 11.30
C LEU A 151 10.91 5.80 12.08
N VAL A 152 10.14 4.83 12.57
CA VAL A 152 10.63 3.59 13.15
C VAL A 152 9.98 2.40 12.44
N ALA A 153 10.54 1.19 12.58
CA ALA A 153 9.96 0.01 11.98
C ALA A 153 9.91 -1.18 12.94
N LEU A 154 8.82 -1.92 12.87
CA LEU A 154 8.75 -3.30 13.34
C LEU A 154 9.21 -4.20 12.20
N ILE A 155 10.11 -5.11 12.50
CA ILE A 155 10.68 -6.03 11.51
C ILE A 155 10.54 -7.45 12.00
N VAL A 156 9.96 -8.30 11.16
CA VAL A 156 9.99 -9.75 11.31
C VAL A 156 11.14 -10.27 10.46
N PRO A 157 12.22 -10.76 11.07
CA PRO A 157 13.33 -11.37 10.35
C PRO A 157 12.89 -12.64 9.64
N ASN A 158 13.53 -12.94 8.52
CA ASN A 158 13.46 -14.28 7.93
C ASN A 158 14.05 -15.29 8.90
N LYS A 159 13.53 -16.51 8.91
CA LYS A 159 13.90 -17.59 9.84
C LYS A 159 15.41 -17.87 9.89
N ASP A 160 16.09 -17.71 8.76
CA ASP A 160 17.54 -17.92 8.65
C ASP A 160 18.37 -16.80 9.29
N PHE A 161 17.74 -15.66 9.64
CA PHE A 161 18.39 -14.45 10.13
C PHE A 161 17.89 -13.98 11.53
N LEU A 162 17.14 -14.82 12.25
CA LEU A 162 16.55 -14.46 13.55
C LEU A 162 17.55 -13.91 14.57
N ASN A 163 18.78 -14.41 14.56
CA ASN A 163 19.84 -14.00 15.51
C ASN A 163 20.86 -13.03 14.89
N GLU A 164 20.60 -12.51 13.70
CA GLU A 164 21.56 -11.70 12.94
C GLU A 164 21.18 -10.21 12.91
N LYS A 165 20.93 -9.63 14.08
CA LYS A 165 20.52 -8.22 14.21
C LYS A 165 21.44 -7.25 13.48
N ASP A 166 22.75 -7.51 13.47
CA ASP A 166 23.72 -6.64 12.80
C ASP A 166 23.57 -6.68 11.28
N LYS A 167 23.20 -7.82 10.69
CA LYS A 167 22.90 -7.90 9.28
C LYS A 167 21.64 -7.11 8.94
N ILE A 168 20.59 -7.26 9.73
CA ILE A 168 19.34 -6.51 9.53
C ILE A 168 19.60 -5.00 9.63
N ASN A 169 20.39 -4.54 10.60
CA ASN A 169 20.76 -3.13 10.71
C ASN A 169 21.48 -2.62 9.45
N LYS A 170 22.43 -3.41 8.91
CA LYS A 170 23.11 -3.06 7.66
C LYS A 170 22.17 -2.97 6.46
N VAL A 171 21.15 -3.84 6.40
CA VAL A 171 20.09 -3.77 5.37
C VAL A 171 19.33 -2.45 5.51
N ILE A 172 18.91 -2.07 6.70
CA ILE A 172 18.21 -0.80 6.93
C ILE A 172 19.09 0.41 6.58
N GLU A 173 20.38 0.38 6.93
CA GLU A 173 21.32 1.43 6.53
C GLU A 173 21.47 1.53 5.00
N LYS A 174 21.54 0.40 4.29
CA LYS A 174 21.56 0.33 2.82
C LYS A 174 20.33 0.97 2.20
N ILE A 175 19.13 0.66 2.76
CA ILE A 175 17.86 1.21 2.30
C ILE A 175 17.78 2.71 2.60
N ASN A 176 18.19 3.14 3.80
CA ASN A 176 18.19 4.54 4.20
C ASN A 176 19.06 5.44 3.28
N LYS A 177 20.06 4.88 2.59
CA LYS A 177 20.85 5.64 1.59
C LYS A 177 20.04 5.98 0.34
N LYS A 178 18.96 5.24 0.06
CA LYS A 178 18.06 5.44 -1.10
C LYS A 178 16.84 6.30 -0.75
N LEU A 179 16.60 6.56 0.54
CA LEU A 179 15.46 7.28 1.06
C LEU A 179 15.79 8.76 1.31
N THR A 180 14.77 9.60 1.18
CA THR A 180 14.87 11.02 1.57
C THR A 180 15.09 11.14 3.08
N LEU A 181 15.49 12.32 3.54
CA LEU A 181 15.77 12.55 4.97
C LEU A 181 14.57 12.23 5.87
N LEU A 182 13.36 12.53 5.40
CA LEU A 182 12.11 12.31 6.14
C LEU A 182 11.65 10.85 6.12
N GLU A 183 12.01 10.09 5.08
CA GLU A 183 11.65 8.68 4.92
C GLU A 183 12.59 7.72 5.66
N LYS A 184 13.72 8.21 6.20
CA LYS A 184 14.70 7.36 6.87
C LYS A 184 14.18 6.75 8.16
N ILE A 185 14.37 5.44 8.30
CA ILE A 185 14.10 4.70 9.52
C ILE A 185 15.26 4.92 10.50
N LYS A 186 14.96 5.49 11.66
CA LYS A 186 15.96 5.80 12.68
C LYS A 186 16.21 4.65 13.64
N ARG A 187 15.18 3.90 13.99
CA ARG A 187 15.25 2.78 14.92
C ARG A 187 14.35 1.64 14.47
N ILE A 188 14.72 0.43 14.82
CA ILE A 188 13.94 -0.78 14.53
C ILE A 188 13.70 -1.58 15.79
N GLN A 189 12.58 -2.30 15.81
CA GLN A 189 12.27 -3.34 16.77
C GLN A 189 12.11 -4.65 16.02
N LEU A 190 12.92 -5.64 16.36
CA LEU A 190 12.73 -7.01 15.86
C LEU A 190 11.63 -7.68 16.67
N ILE A 191 10.78 -8.41 15.99
CA ILE A 191 9.69 -9.20 16.56
C ILE A 191 9.76 -10.62 15.97
N ASP A 192 9.54 -11.62 16.86
CA ASP A 192 9.65 -13.03 16.47
C ASP A 192 8.35 -13.60 15.92
N GLU A 193 7.24 -12.89 16.16
CA GLU A 193 5.92 -13.33 15.71
C GLU A 193 5.58 -12.74 14.34
N ASN A 194 5.29 -13.60 13.37
CA ASN A 194 4.79 -13.17 12.06
C ASN A 194 3.41 -12.54 12.16
N PHE A 195 3.15 -11.51 11.35
CA PHE A 195 1.79 -11.06 11.12
C PHE A 195 1.05 -12.13 10.32
N SER A 196 -0.12 -12.55 10.78
CA SER A 196 -0.90 -13.58 10.13
C SER A 196 -2.41 -13.31 10.21
N ILE A 197 -3.18 -14.09 9.47
CA ILE A 197 -4.64 -14.06 9.53
C ILE A 197 -5.11 -14.64 10.87
N GLU A 198 -4.45 -15.69 11.34
CA GLU A 198 -4.79 -16.42 12.57
C GLU A 198 -4.65 -15.54 13.81
N ASN A 199 -3.58 -14.74 13.89
CA ASN A 199 -3.40 -13.79 15.01
C ASN A 199 -4.14 -12.45 14.80
N GLY A 200 -4.89 -12.36 13.68
CA GLY A 200 -5.72 -11.21 13.37
C GLY A 200 -4.97 -9.96 12.93
N LEU A 201 -3.66 -10.02 12.72
CA LEU A 201 -2.81 -8.89 12.30
C LEU A 201 -2.78 -8.68 10.78
N MET A 202 -3.28 -9.66 10.00
CA MET A 202 -3.45 -9.53 8.55
C MET A 202 -4.90 -9.70 8.12
N THR A 203 -5.21 -9.19 6.95
CA THR A 203 -6.49 -9.45 6.26
C THR A 203 -6.41 -10.80 5.54
N PRO A 204 -7.56 -11.40 5.12
CA PRO A 204 -7.55 -12.57 4.25
C PRO A 204 -6.81 -12.38 2.93
N THR A 205 -6.62 -11.13 2.50
CA THR A 205 -5.83 -10.76 1.31
C THR A 205 -4.37 -10.46 1.62
N MET A 206 -3.85 -10.94 2.75
CA MET A 206 -2.46 -10.82 3.20
C MET A 206 -1.96 -9.38 3.40
N LYS A 207 -2.85 -8.42 3.68
CA LYS A 207 -2.49 -7.04 4.00
C LYS A 207 -2.40 -6.84 5.50
N VAL A 208 -1.34 -6.17 5.98
CA VAL A 208 -1.14 -5.85 7.40
C VAL A 208 -2.22 -4.89 7.89
N LYS A 209 -2.86 -5.25 9.00
CA LYS A 209 -3.83 -4.39 9.71
C LYS A 209 -3.08 -3.43 10.63
N ARG A 210 -2.54 -2.33 10.07
CA ARG A 210 -1.69 -1.36 10.77
C ARG A 210 -2.20 -0.99 12.15
N LYS A 211 -3.49 -0.63 12.27
CA LYS A 211 -4.09 -0.26 13.54
C LYS A 211 -3.95 -1.36 14.60
N LYS A 212 -4.24 -2.61 14.24
CA LYS A 212 -4.12 -3.74 15.18
C LYS A 212 -2.67 -4.04 15.57
N VAL A 213 -1.74 -3.95 14.61
CA VAL A 213 -0.31 -4.12 14.89
C VAL A 213 0.17 -3.00 15.81
N THR A 214 -0.20 -1.74 15.54
CA THR A 214 0.15 -0.62 16.40
C THR A 214 -0.42 -0.77 17.82
N GLU A 215 -1.66 -1.21 17.96
CA GLU A 215 -2.27 -1.48 19.27
C GLU A 215 -1.52 -2.58 20.05
N LYS A 216 -1.21 -3.70 19.38
CA LYS A 216 -0.49 -4.84 19.98
C LYS A 216 0.93 -4.48 20.42
N TYR A 217 1.66 -3.76 19.60
CA TYR A 217 3.08 -3.42 19.82
C TYR A 217 3.29 -1.98 20.33
N LYS A 218 2.25 -1.35 20.87
CA LYS A 218 2.28 0.07 21.28
C LYS A 218 3.47 0.41 22.18
N ASN A 219 3.68 -0.36 23.25
CA ASN A 219 4.76 -0.08 24.18
C ASN A 219 6.15 -0.20 23.52
N GLN A 220 6.34 -1.18 22.66
CA GLN A 220 7.61 -1.38 21.94
C GLN A 220 7.85 -0.23 20.95
N LEU A 221 6.82 0.21 20.23
CA LEU A 221 6.89 1.33 19.30
C LEU A 221 7.19 2.65 20.03
N GLU A 222 6.53 2.92 21.15
CA GLU A 222 6.77 4.14 21.92
C GLU A 222 8.18 4.17 22.55
N ASN A 223 8.74 3.02 22.92
CA ASN A 223 10.11 2.92 23.45
C ASN A 223 11.19 3.21 22.38
N LEU A 224 10.82 3.27 21.10
CA LEU A 224 11.73 3.63 20.01
C LEU A 224 11.89 5.15 19.84
N TYR A 225 11.09 5.98 20.53
CA TYR A 225 11.17 7.44 20.50
C TYR A 225 11.86 7.99 21.71
#